data_4999d20658541d2cc126a2eed276554a
#
_entry.id   4999d20658541d2cc126a2eed276554a
#
_cell.length_a   1.000
_cell.length_b   1.000
_cell.length_c   1.000
_cell.angle_alpha   90.00
_cell.angle_beta   90.00
_cell.angle_gamma   90.00
#
_symmetry.space_group_name_H-M   'P 1'
#
loop_
_entity.id
_entity.type
_entity.pdbx_description
1 polymer ?
#
loop_
_entity_poly.entity_id
_entity_poly.type
_entity_poly.pdbx_seq_one_letter_code
_entity_poly.pdbx_strand_id
1 'polypeptide(L)'
;MTLMRGGQPVKTYKVALGAQPVGPKQRQGDHKTPEGIYKIDSKIAQSQFYRALHLSYPNAADRERARKMGVSPGGDVEIHGLGAKFGWVGAAHREYDWTDGCVAVTNEEIDEIWPLVPLGTPVEIRP
;
A
#
# COMPACT_ATOMS: atom_id res chain seq x y z
N MET A 1 4.22 -6.67 6.45
CA MET A 1 5.10 -6.15 5.38
C MET A 1 6.55 -6.35 5.79
N THR A 2 7.37 -6.86 4.88
CA THR A 2 8.80 -7.08 5.16
C THR A 2 9.64 -6.22 4.22
N LEU A 3 10.54 -5.44 4.81
CA LEU A 3 11.55 -4.67 4.08
C LEU A 3 12.73 -5.58 3.80
N MET A 4 13.12 -5.70 2.52
CA MET A 4 14.20 -6.60 2.07
C MET A 4 15.37 -5.79 1.51
N ARG A 5 16.57 -6.33 1.63
CA ARG A 5 17.77 -5.79 0.98
C ARG A 5 18.64 -6.95 0.51
N GLY A 6 18.93 -6.99 -0.80
CA GLY A 6 19.76 -8.06 -1.37
C GLY A 6 19.23 -9.46 -1.09
N GLY A 7 17.91 -9.64 -1.09
CA GLY A 7 17.26 -10.90 -0.81
C GLY A 7 17.17 -11.27 0.67
N GLN A 8 17.63 -10.40 1.57
CA GLN A 8 17.59 -10.64 3.02
C GLN A 8 16.59 -9.73 3.72
N PRO A 9 15.80 -10.24 4.68
CA PRO A 9 14.89 -9.40 5.45
C PRO A 9 15.67 -8.45 6.36
N VAL A 10 15.30 -7.17 6.33
CA VAL A 10 15.88 -6.13 7.18
C VAL A 10 14.98 -5.89 8.39
N LYS A 11 13.68 -5.74 8.15
CA LYS A 11 12.70 -5.49 9.21
C LYS A 11 11.30 -5.87 8.72
N THR A 12 10.46 -6.34 9.64
CA THR A 12 9.06 -6.67 9.39
C THR A 12 8.16 -5.70 10.15
N TYR A 13 7.12 -5.22 9.47
CA TYR A 13 6.11 -4.32 10.03
C TYR A 13 4.75 -4.99 9.98
N LYS A 14 4.00 -4.89 11.06
CA LYS A 14 2.56 -5.18 11.01
C LYS A 14 1.87 -4.01 10.33
N VAL A 15 0.88 -4.30 9.49
CA VAL A 15 0.21 -3.29 8.67
C VAL A 15 -1.31 -3.48 8.73
N ALA A 16 -2.05 -2.45 8.36
CA ALA A 16 -3.45 -2.57 8.03
C ALA A 16 -3.61 -2.58 6.50
N LEU A 17 -4.48 -3.42 6.01
CA LEU A 17 -4.78 -3.59 4.59
C LEU A 17 -6.18 -3.07 4.26
N GLY A 18 -6.63 -3.30 3.04
CA GLY A 18 -8.01 -3.02 2.63
C GLY A 18 -9.02 -3.72 3.53
N ALA A 19 -10.17 -3.09 3.76
CA ALA A 19 -11.21 -3.60 4.65
C ALA A 19 -11.76 -4.97 4.22
N GLN A 20 -11.56 -5.35 2.96
CA GLN A 20 -11.87 -6.68 2.43
C GLN A 20 -10.56 -7.33 1.97
N PRO A 21 -9.71 -7.83 2.89
CA PRO A 21 -8.32 -8.16 2.58
C PRO A 21 -8.13 -9.49 1.83
N VAL A 22 -9.15 -10.31 1.73
CA VAL A 22 -9.05 -11.63 1.07
C VAL A 22 -9.29 -11.48 -0.43
N GLY A 23 -8.32 -11.92 -1.21
CA GLY A 23 -8.36 -11.83 -2.68
C GLY A 23 -7.79 -10.52 -3.22
N PRO A 24 -7.40 -10.50 -4.51
CA PRO A 24 -6.78 -9.33 -5.12
C PRO A 24 -7.80 -8.24 -5.45
N LYS A 25 -7.32 -6.99 -5.41
CA LYS A 25 -8.08 -5.85 -5.89
C LYS A 25 -8.39 -6.01 -7.38
N GLN A 26 -9.66 -5.82 -7.75
CA GLN A 26 -10.12 -5.95 -9.13
C GLN A 26 -10.77 -4.69 -9.67
N ARG A 27 -11.37 -3.86 -8.79
CA ARG A 27 -12.09 -2.66 -9.19
C ARG A 27 -12.07 -1.61 -8.10
N GLN A 28 -12.36 -0.38 -8.52
CA GLN A 28 -12.50 0.75 -7.59
C GLN A 28 -13.62 0.46 -6.58
N GLY A 29 -13.36 0.75 -5.32
CA GLY A 29 -14.35 0.64 -4.25
C GLY A 29 -14.55 -0.76 -3.69
N ASP A 30 -13.75 -1.75 -4.09
CA ASP A 30 -13.87 -3.12 -3.56
C ASP A 30 -13.20 -3.32 -2.20
N HIS A 31 -12.50 -2.31 -1.68
CA HIS A 31 -11.76 -2.34 -0.40
C HIS A 31 -10.74 -3.47 -0.31
N LYS A 32 -10.21 -3.89 -1.44
CA LYS A 32 -9.18 -4.93 -1.53
C LYS A 32 -7.83 -4.32 -1.85
N THR A 33 -6.79 -4.95 -1.32
CA THR A 33 -5.40 -4.64 -1.66
C THR A 33 -5.00 -5.47 -2.88
N PRO A 34 -4.31 -4.89 -3.88
CA PRO A 34 -3.89 -5.66 -5.05
C PRO A 34 -2.87 -6.73 -4.66
N GLU A 35 -2.81 -7.79 -5.45
CA GLU A 35 -1.81 -8.85 -5.33
C GLU A 35 -1.00 -8.89 -6.62
N GLY A 36 0.32 -9.05 -6.50
CA GLY A 36 1.21 -9.06 -7.64
C GLY A 36 2.50 -8.30 -7.38
N ILE A 37 3.21 -7.97 -8.46
CA ILE A 37 4.48 -7.24 -8.38
C ILE A 37 4.27 -5.84 -8.95
N TYR A 38 4.56 -4.84 -8.13
CA TYR A 38 4.45 -3.43 -8.46
C TYR A 38 5.78 -2.73 -8.17
N LYS A 39 5.83 -1.43 -8.41
CA LYS A 39 6.99 -0.59 -8.09
C LYS A 39 6.52 0.65 -7.37
N ILE A 40 7.39 1.23 -6.56
CA ILE A 40 7.19 2.58 -6.04
C ILE A 40 7.42 3.54 -7.19
N ASP A 41 6.37 4.19 -7.67
CA ASP A 41 6.44 5.11 -8.80
C ASP A 41 6.40 6.59 -8.40
N SER A 42 6.05 6.89 -7.14
CA SER A 42 6.04 8.25 -6.61
C SER A 42 6.21 8.23 -5.10
N LYS A 43 6.87 9.26 -4.58
CA LYS A 43 7.03 9.48 -3.13
C LYS A 43 6.39 10.82 -2.79
N ILE A 44 5.37 10.80 -1.96
CA ILE A 44 4.56 11.98 -1.61
C ILE A 44 4.88 12.36 -0.17
N ALA A 45 5.68 13.42 0.01
CA ALA A 45 6.15 13.86 1.32
C ALA A 45 5.04 14.47 2.19
N GLN A 46 4.01 15.03 1.56
CA GLN A 46 2.90 15.69 2.25
C GLN A 46 1.57 15.20 1.66
N SER A 47 1.16 14.01 2.07
CA SER A 47 -0.14 13.47 1.71
C SER A 47 -1.15 13.71 2.85
N GLN A 48 -2.44 13.48 2.57
CA GLN A 48 -3.46 13.48 3.62
C GLN A 48 -3.22 12.40 4.68
N PHE A 49 -2.38 11.40 4.39
CA PHE A 49 -2.00 10.32 5.29
C PHE A 49 -0.56 10.47 5.77
N TYR A 50 -0.05 11.68 5.89
CA TYR A 50 1.29 12.05 6.28
C TYR A 50 2.27 11.85 5.12
N ARG A 51 3.00 10.75 5.05
CA ARG A 51 3.87 10.38 3.92
C ARG A 51 3.32 9.17 3.20
N ALA A 52 3.44 9.15 1.89
CA ALA A 52 2.93 8.05 1.09
C ALA A 52 3.92 7.61 0.02
N LEU A 53 4.06 6.30 -0.14
CA LEU A 53 4.78 5.66 -1.22
C LEU A 53 3.74 5.11 -2.19
N HIS A 54 3.63 5.71 -3.37
CA HIS A 54 2.63 5.33 -4.36
C HIS A 54 3.10 4.11 -5.14
N LEU A 55 2.21 3.12 -5.30
CA LEU A 55 2.47 1.91 -6.08
C LEU A 55 1.99 2.05 -7.50
N SER A 56 2.63 1.33 -8.41
CA SER A 56 2.30 1.34 -9.86
C SER A 56 1.07 0.52 -10.22
N TYR A 57 0.12 0.36 -9.28
CA TYR A 57 -1.19 -0.23 -9.56
C TYR A 57 -2.11 0.82 -10.23
N PRO A 58 -2.90 0.48 -11.24
CA PRO A 58 -2.99 -0.82 -11.91
C PRO A 58 -1.86 -1.03 -12.93
N ASN A 59 -1.38 -2.27 -13.02
CA ASN A 59 -0.48 -2.64 -14.10
C ASN A 59 -1.28 -3.05 -15.36
N ALA A 60 -0.59 -3.47 -16.42
CA ALA A 60 -1.26 -3.84 -17.68
C ALA A 60 -2.27 -4.98 -17.50
N ALA A 61 -1.93 -5.99 -16.71
CA ALA A 61 -2.82 -7.12 -16.44
C ALA A 61 -4.05 -6.70 -15.64
N ASP A 62 -3.87 -5.82 -14.66
CA ASP A 62 -4.98 -5.27 -13.86
C ASP A 62 -5.95 -4.48 -14.72
N ARG A 63 -5.42 -3.64 -15.63
CA ARG A 63 -6.24 -2.84 -16.55
C ARG A 63 -7.04 -3.72 -17.50
N GLU A 64 -6.40 -4.75 -18.07
CA GLU A 64 -7.05 -5.65 -19.01
C GLU A 64 -8.17 -6.45 -18.34
N ARG A 65 -7.92 -6.93 -17.13
CA ARG A 65 -8.95 -7.63 -16.35
C ARG A 65 -10.15 -6.73 -16.06
N ALA A 66 -9.90 -5.50 -15.64
CA ALA A 66 -10.96 -4.53 -15.38
C ALA A 66 -11.73 -4.17 -16.65
N ARG A 67 -11.04 -4.01 -17.77
CA ARG A 67 -11.66 -3.75 -19.07
C ARG A 67 -12.62 -4.88 -19.47
N LYS A 68 -12.21 -6.12 -19.30
CA LYS A 68 -13.07 -7.29 -19.59
C LYS A 68 -14.29 -7.34 -18.68
N MET A 69 -14.17 -6.88 -17.45
CA MET A 69 -15.27 -6.81 -16.49
C MET A 69 -16.16 -5.58 -16.66
N GLY A 70 -15.76 -4.62 -17.52
CA GLY A 70 -16.49 -3.38 -17.71
C GLY A 70 -16.45 -2.45 -16.52
N VAL A 71 -15.40 -2.48 -15.72
CA VAL A 71 -15.25 -1.67 -14.49
C VAL A 71 -13.93 -0.90 -14.50
N SER A 72 -13.85 0.16 -13.65
CA SER A 72 -12.59 0.84 -13.38
C SER A 72 -11.77 0.02 -12.38
N PRO A 73 -10.46 -0.16 -12.62
CA PRO A 73 -9.61 -0.86 -11.66
C PRO A 73 -9.35 -0.06 -10.40
N GLY A 74 -9.62 1.26 -10.41
CA GLY A 74 -9.19 2.18 -9.36
C GLY A 74 -7.73 2.56 -9.51
N GLY A 75 -7.17 3.17 -8.47
CA GLY A 75 -5.78 3.63 -8.45
C GLY A 75 -5.42 4.15 -7.07
N ASP A 76 -4.33 4.92 -7.00
CA ASP A 76 -3.84 5.55 -5.76
C ASP A 76 -3.66 4.56 -4.62
N VAL A 77 -3.13 3.38 -4.94
CA VAL A 77 -2.75 2.40 -3.94
C VAL A 77 -1.37 2.79 -3.41
N GLU A 78 -1.28 2.96 -2.10
CA GLU A 78 -0.09 3.53 -1.45
C GLU A 78 0.27 2.74 -0.19
N ILE A 79 1.54 2.83 0.19
CA ILE A 79 2.00 2.52 1.54
C ILE A 79 2.10 3.87 2.24
N HIS A 80 1.33 4.10 3.30
CA HIS A 80 1.22 5.43 3.91
C HIS A 80 1.10 5.38 5.43
N GLY A 81 1.30 6.54 6.05
CA GLY A 81 1.07 6.74 7.48
C GLY A 81 -0.41 6.95 7.80
N LEU A 82 -0.68 7.57 8.94
CA LEU A 82 -2.05 7.73 9.47
C LEU A 82 -2.63 9.14 9.26
N GLY A 83 -1.80 10.09 8.84
CA GLY A 83 -2.20 11.47 8.72
C GLY A 83 -2.25 12.21 10.06
N ALA A 84 -2.48 13.53 10.00
CA ALA A 84 -2.44 14.38 11.18
C ALA A 84 -3.56 14.08 12.19
N LYS A 85 -4.75 13.71 11.69
CA LYS A 85 -5.91 13.46 12.55
C LYS A 85 -5.80 12.16 13.35
N PHE A 86 -5.12 11.14 12.81
CA PHE A 86 -5.10 9.81 13.37
C PHE A 86 -3.71 9.34 13.79
N GLY A 87 -2.71 10.20 13.70
CA GLY A 87 -1.34 9.86 14.10
C GLY A 87 -1.25 9.41 15.56
N TRP A 88 -2.08 9.98 16.43
CA TRP A 88 -2.14 9.64 17.85
C TRP A 88 -2.61 8.19 18.12
N VAL A 89 -3.30 7.57 17.17
CA VAL A 89 -3.76 6.18 17.32
C VAL A 89 -2.58 5.22 17.38
N GLY A 90 -1.50 5.53 16.64
CA GLY A 90 -0.28 4.72 16.66
C GLY A 90 -0.54 3.28 16.25
N ALA A 91 0.14 2.34 16.90
CA ALA A 91 0.09 0.92 16.57
C ALA A 91 -1.31 0.28 16.66
N ALA A 92 -2.23 0.88 17.40
CA ALA A 92 -3.59 0.36 17.52
C ALA A 92 -4.36 0.38 16.19
N HIS A 93 -3.94 1.21 15.20
CA HIS A 93 -4.58 1.27 13.89
C HIS A 93 -4.64 -0.08 13.20
N ARG A 94 -3.65 -0.95 13.44
CA ARG A 94 -3.50 -2.23 12.73
C ARG A 94 -4.25 -3.40 13.37
N GLU A 95 -5.05 -3.13 14.39
CA GLU A 95 -5.97 -4.13 14.95
C GLU A 95 -7.10 -4.47 13.97
N TYR A 96 -7.34 -3.58 12.98
CA TYR A 96 -8.34 -3.77 11.94
C TYR A 96 -7.74 -3.46 10.58
N ASP A 97 -8.17 -4.20 9.54
CA ASP A 97 -7.95 -3.82 8.16
C ASP A 97 -9.02 -2.79 7.80
N TRP A 98 -8.61 -1.52 7.62
CA TRP A 98 -9.54 -0.39 7.55
C TRP A 98 -9.41 0.46 6.29
N THR A 99 -8.43 0.18 5.42
CA THR A 99 -8.16 1.04 4.26
C THR A 99 -9.08 0.71 3.09
N ASP A 100 -9.05 1.56 2.06
CA ASP A 100 -9.73 1.32 0.79
C ASP A 100 -8.91 0.44 -0.16
N GLY A 101 -7.79 -0.11 0.30
CA GLY A 101 -6.89 -0.97 -0.48
C GLY A 101 -5.42 -0.64 -0.28
N CYS A 102 -5.10 0.47 0.34
CA CYS A 102 -3.73 0.85 0.69
C CYS A 102 -3.15 -0.01 1.81
N VAL A 103 -1.85 0.09 2.00
CA VAL A 103 -1.12 -0.54 3.11
C VAL A 103 -0.78 0.57 4.11
N ALA A 104 -1.35 0.51 5.30
CA ALA A 104 -1.14 1.54 6.32
C ALA A 104 -0.14 1.09 7.38
N VAL A 105 0.75 2.00 7.75
CA VAL A 105 1.72 1.88 8.84
C VAL A 105 1.60 3.09 9.75
N THR A 106 2.29 3.10 10.89
CA THR A 106 2.33 4.30 11.75
C THR A 106 3.15 5.40 11.09
N ASN A 107 2.97 6.65 11.57
CA ASN A 107 3.77 7.78 11.07
C ASN A 107 5.26 7.56 11.33
N GLU A 108 5.63 7.02 12.48
CA GLU A 108 7.02 6.70 12.82
C GLU A 108 7.58 5.63 11.89
N GLU A 109 6.77 4.63 11.53
CA GLU A 109 7.19 3.56 10.65
C GLU A 109 7.41 4.06 9.22
N ILE A 110 6.53 4.89 8.69
CA ILE A 110 6.74 5.44 7.35
C ILE A 110 7.96 6.38 7.31
N ASP A 111 8.25 7.10 8.39
CA ASP A 111 9.46 7.91 8.50
C ASP A 111 10.72 7.05 8.45
N GLU A 112 10.69 5.87 9.06
CA GLU A 112 11.80 4.92 9.03
C GLU A 112 11.97 4.30 7.65
N ILE A 113 10.87 3.94 6.99
CA ILE A 113 10.88 3.32 5.65
C ILE A 113 11.31 4.32 4.58
N TRP A 114 10.91 5.57 4.70
CA TRP A 114 11.06 6.60 3.68
C TRP A 114 12.45 6.71 3.05
N PRO A 115 13.54 6.84 3.83
CA PRO A 115 14.87 6.97 3.25
C PRO A 115 15.42 5.66 2.67
N LEU A 116 14.82 4.53 3.01
CA LEU A 116 15.31 3.20 2.62
C LEU A 116 14.68 2.69 1.33
N VAL A 117 13.63 3.35 0.84
CA VAL A 117 12.84 2.88 -0.31
C VAL A 117 12.84 3.95 -1.40
N PRO A 118 13.78 3.88 -2.37
CA PRO A 118 13.81 4.81 -3.48
C PRO A 118 12.73 4.52 -4.53
N LEU A 119 12.53 5.47 -5.45
CA LEU A 119 11.70 5.25 -6.63
C LEU A 119 12.18 4.01 -7.39
N GLY A 120 11.25 3.24 -7.93
CA GLY A 120 11.53 2.02 -8.67
C GLY A 120 11.70 0.78 -7.81
N THR A 121 11.64 0.90 -6.48
CA THR A 121 11.73 -0.26 -5.59
C THR A 121 10.58 -1.23 -5.88
N PRO A 122 10.88 -2.53 -6.14
CA PRO A 122 9.83 -3.52 -6.34
C PRO A 122 9.05 -3.78 -5.04
N VAL A 123 7.75 -3.98 -5.19
CA VAL A 123 6.85 -4.34 -4.10
C VAL A 123 6.06 -5.57 -4.53
N GLU A 124 6.27 -6.68 -3.86
CA GLU A 124 5.50 -7.90 -4.09
C GLU A 124 4.43 -8.02 -3.02
N ILE A 125 3.18 -8.15 -3.46
CA ILE A 125 2.03 -8.34 -2.57
C ILE A 125 1.50 -9.74 -2.82
N ARG A 126 1.57 -10.57 -1.79
CA ARG A 126 1.15 -11.98 -1.82
C ARG A 126 -0.19 -12.16 -1.11
N PRO A 127 -0.96 -13.22 -1.50
CA PRO A 127 -2.17 -13.57 -0.79
C PRO A 127 -1.91 -13.88 0.68
#